data_411872f7b5eef819a8c0cb6fd946ace1
#
_entry.id   411872f7b5eef819a8c0cb6fd946ace1
#
_cell.length_a   1.000
_cell.length_b   1.000
_cell.length_c   1.000
_cell.angle_alpha   90.00
_cell.angle_beta   90.00
_cell.angle_gamma   90.00
#
_symmetry.space_group_name_H-M   'P 1'
#
loop_
_entity.id
_entity.type
_entity.pdbx_description
1 polymer ?
#
loop_
_entity_poly.entity_id
_entity_poly.type
_entity_poly.pdbx_seq_one_letter_code
_entity_poly.pdbx_strand_id
1 'polypeptide(L)'
;PFDVETDFVPVAPLIDVSNVLTINPNVINVRNLKEFVDEIKANPGKYNYASTGNGAGTHMAFAEFNARLGLNMVHVPYKGGPEAITSVLRGETCCIMNQVQTVLPHYKSGKVRLLGVTTAKPVEVIKEVPTIASSGLTGTKGFDSSIWFGIFAPKGTDPAIVAKLGQAVREVLELPEVRARFESQGNAIRIETPEQFKKTVHNDRLKWAQVVKDAKISID
;
A
#
# COMPACT_ATOMS: atom_id res chain seq x y z
N PRO A 1 17.30 0.07 -16.88
CA PRO A 1 16.78 1.31 -16.27
C PRO A 1 15.93 2.05 -17.29
N PHE A 2 14.76 2.48 -16.89
CA PHE A 2 13.82 3.26 -17.69
C PHE A 2 13.33 4.45 -16.84
N ASP A 3 12.87 5.50 -17.50
CA ASP A 3 12.20 6.63 -16.85
C ASP A 3 10.69 6.54 -17.14
N VAL A 4 9.88 6.42 -16.09
CA VAL A 4 8.44 6.22 -16.23
C VAL A 4 7.73 7.42 -16.90
N GLU A 5 8.28 8.62 -16.80
CA GLU A 5 7.69 9.83 -17.36
C GLU A 5 8.09 10.09 -18.81
N THR A 6 9.25 9.56 -19.23
CA THR A 6 9.79 9.83 -20.59
C THR A 6 9.69 8.64 -21.52
N ASP A 7 9.69 7.40 -21.00
CA ASP A 7 9.70 6.18 -21.82
C ASP A 7 8.31 5.56 -21.98
N PHE A 8 7.31 6.03 -21.19
CA PHE A 8 5.95 5.54 -21.23
C PHE A 8 4.92 6.67 -21.35
N VAL A 9 3.77 6.30 -21.88
CA VAL A 9 2.58 7.16 -21.96
C VAL A 9 1.51 6.59 -21.03
N PRO A 10 1.06 7.31 -19.98
CA PRO A 10 -0.05 6.89 -19.14
C PRO A 10 -1.33 6.77 -19.96
N VAL A 11 -1.98 5.60 -19.91
CA VAL A 11 -3.25 5.32 -20.59
C VAL A 11 -4.43 5.51 -19.64
N ALA A 12 -4.47 4.75 -18.58
CA ALA A 12 -5.52 4.82 -17.55
C ALA A 12 -5.06 4.19 -16.23
N PRO A 13 -5.43 4.75 -15.07
CA PRO A 13 -5.40 4.01 -13.83
C PRO A 13 -6.50 2.96 -13.82
N LEU A 14 -6.36 1.94 -12.99
CA LEU A 14 -7.32 0.86 -12.83
C LEU A 14 -7.97 0.89 -11.45
N ILE A 15 -7.14 0.72 -10.43
CA ILE A 15 -7.56 0.57 -9.04
C ILE A 15 -6.56 1.21 -8.08
N ASP A 16 -7.07 1.67 -6.96
CA ASP A 16 -6.29 1.89 -5.75
C ASP A 16 -6.32 0.63 -4.89
N VAL A 17 -5.14 0.17 -4.50
CA VAL A 17 -4.96 -1.02 -3.66
C VAL A 17 -4.67 -0.57 -2.25
N SER A 18 -5.50 -1.01 -1.33
CA SER A 18 -5.34 -0.69 0.09
C SER A 18 -4.44 -1.70 0.77
N ASN A 19 -3.42 -1.21 1.47
CA ASN A 19 -2.67 -1.99 2.43
C ASN A 19 -3.25 -1.79 3.83
N VAL A 20 -3.01 -2.75 4.71
CA VAL A 20 -3.40 -2.67 6.11
C VAL A 20 -2.28 -3.18 7.01
N LEU A 21 -2.00 -2.45 8.09
CA LEU A 21 -1.06 -2.88 9.12
C LEU A 21 -1.62 -4.10 9.83
N THR A 22 -0.97 -5.21 9.61
CA THR A 22 -1.33 -6.54 10.07
C THR A 22 -0.29 -7.06 11.02
N ILE A 23 -0.70 -7.55 12.18
CA ILE A 23 0.19 -8.12 13.20
C ILE A 23 -0.14 -9.56 13.52
N ASN A 24 0.84 -10.29 14.02
CA ASN A 24 0.61 -11.56 14.72
C ASN A 24 0.41 -11.28 16.23
N PRO A 25 -0.80 -11.46 16.79
CA PRO A 25 -1.07 -11.16 18.20
C PRO A 25 -0.31 -12.06 19.19
N ASN A 26 0.24 -13.19 18.74
CA ASN A 26 1.09 -14.05 19.57
C ASN A 26 2.54 -13.55 19.66
N VAL A 27 2.97 -12.68 18.76
CA VAL A 27 4.32 -12.06 18.74
C VAL A 27 4.30 -10.69 19.38
N ILE A 28 3.30 -9.88 19.02
CA ILE A 28 3.09 -8.55 19.57
C ILE A 28 1.61 -8.40 19.96
N ASN A 29 1.34 -8.42 21.28
CA ASN A 29 -0.03 -8.41 21.80
C ASN A 29 -0.52 -6.98 22.07
N VAL A 30 -0.83 -6.25 21.01
CA VAL A 30 -1.41 -4.91 21.04
C VAL A 30 -2.78 -4.90 20.34
N ARG A 31 -3.68 -3.99 20.72
CA ARG A 31 -5.08 -3.99 20.29
C ARG A 31 -5.38 -2.92 19.24
N ASN A 32 -4.57 -1.87 19.20
CA ASN A 32 -4.79 -0.71 18.33
C ASN A 32 -3.44 -0.09 17.91
N LEU A 33 -3.52 0.88 17.01
CA LEU A 33 -2.34 1.52 16.44
C LEU A 33 -1.53 2.28 17.50
N LYS A 34 -2.19 2.90 18.49
CA LYS A 34 -1.49 3.61 19.56
C LYS A 34 -0.65 2.66 20.40
N GLU A 35 -1.23 1.56 20.87
CA GLU A 35 -0.51 0.54 21.64
C GLU A 35 0.66 -0.04 20.83
N PHE A 36 0.47 -0.25 19.51
CA PHE A 36 1.55 -0.70 18.63
C PHE A 36 2.72 0.28 18.62
N VAL A 37 2.44 1.56 18.38
CA VAL A 37 3.48 2.60 18.34
C VAL A 37 4.19 2.73 19.66
N ASP A 38 3.47 2.70 20.78
CA ASP A 38 4.03 2.77 22.13
C ASP A 38 4.94 1.57 22.42
N GLU A 39 4.52 0.35 22.06
CA GLU A 39 5.31 -0.87 22.24
C GLU A 39 6.61 -0.84 21.42
N ILE A 40 6.54 -0.40 20.14
CA ILE A 40 7.73 -0.30 19.30
C ILE A 40 8.71 0.75 19.86
N LYS A 41 8.21 1.90 20.32
CA LYS A 41 9.05 2.96 20.91
C LYS A 41 9.70 2.54 22.23
N ALA A 42 9.01 1.74 23.04
CA ALA A 42 9.54 1.22 24.29
C ALA A 42 10.63 0.14 24.07
N ASN A 43 10.67 -0.48 22.89
CA ASN A 43 11.57 -1.59 22.56
C ASN A 43 12.27 -1.37 21.21
N PRO A 44 13.11 -0.34 21.05
CA PRO A 44 13.73 0.00 19.76
C PRO A 44 14.62 -1.14 19.26
N GLY A 45 14.48 -1.52 17.99
CA GLY A 45 15.25 -2.58 17.34
C GLY A 45 14.85 -4.03 17.69
N LYS A 46 13.91 -4.22 18.63
CA LYS A 46 13.41 -5.56 19.00
C LYS A 46 12.52 -6.18 17.94
N TYR A 47 11.74 -5.36 17.26
CA TYR A 47 10.72 -5.81 16.31
C TYR A 47 11.16 -5.60 14.87
N ASN A 48 10.72 -6.51 14.02
CA ASN A 48 10.94 -6.48 12.58
C ASN A 48 9.60 -6.41 11.84
N TYR A 49 9.64 -6.03 10.57
CA TYR A 49 8.48 -6.06 9.69
C TYR A 49 8.80 -6.71 8.36
N ALA A 50 7.83 -7.44 7.82
CA ALA A 50 7.92 -8.06 6.50
C ALA A 50 7.53 -7.07 5.39
N SER A 51 8.08 -7.28 4.20
CA SER A 51 7.60 -6.67 2.95
C SER A 51 7.62 -7.65 1.79
N THR A 52 7.03 -7.26 0.67
CA THR A 52 7.03 -8.06 -0.56
C THR A 52 8.28 -7.88 -1.42
N GLY A 53 9.32 -7.26 -0.84
CA GLY A 53 10.63 -7.04 -1.47
C GLY A 53 11.15 -5.61 -1.27
N ASN A 54 12.45 -5.43 -1.51
CA ASN A 54 13.08 -4.11 -1.46
C ASN A 54 12.46 -3.16 -2.49
N GLY A 55 12.11 -1.94 -2.07
CA GLY A 55 11.48 -0.95 -2.94
C GLY A 55 10.02 -1.23 -3.31
N ALA A 56 9.45 -2.38 -2.93
CA ALA A 56 8.04 -2.67 -3.15
C ALA A 56 7.14 -1.71 -2.35
N GLY A 57 5.90 -1.50 -2.81
CA GLY A 57 4.94 -0.59 -2.15
C GLY A 57 4.70 -0.91 -0.68
N THR A 58 4.73 -2.18 -0.29
CA THR A 58 4.63 -2.62 1.11
C THR A 58 5.84 -2.21 1.96
N HIS A 59 7.06 -2.25 1.37
CA HIS A 59 8.26 -1.70 2.00
C HIS A 59 8.15 -0.19 2.15
N MET A 60 7.81 0.50 1.07
CA MET A 60 7.73 1.96 1.03
C MET A 60 6.68 2.50 2.03
N ALA A 61 5.51 1.87 2.10
CA ALA A 61 4.46 2.25 3.06
C ALA A 61 4.93 2.10 4.52
N PHE A 62 5.65 1.00 4.83
CA PHE A 62 6.16 0.79 6.18
C PHE A 62 7.32 1.74 6.50
N ALA A 63 8.19 2.01 5.54
CA ALA A 63 9.30 2.95 5.71
C ALA A 63 8.80 4.38 5.94
N GLU A 64 7.77 4.83 5.19
CA GLU A 64 7.08 6.11 5.43
C GLU A 64 6.51 6.15 6.86
N PHE A 65 5.84 5.09 7.29
CA PHE A 65 5.26 4.98 8.63
C PHE A 65 6.32 5.07 9.73
N ASN A 66 7.42 4.31 9.59
CA ASN A 66 8.55 4.35 10.51
C ASN A 66 9.16 5.75 10.61
N ALA A 67 9.41 6.39 9.47
CA ALA A 67 10.03 7.71 9.43
C ALA A 67 9.14 8.78 10.08
N ARG A 68 7.84 8.80 9.75
CA ARG A 68 6.88 9.77 10.30
C ARG A 68 6.67 9.66 11.81
N LEU A 69 6.77 8.44 12.35
CA LEU A 69 6.52 8.15 13.77
C LEU A 69 7.80 7.99 14.59
N GLY A 70 8.97 8.07 13.94
CA GLY A 70 10.27 7.89 14.60
C GLY A 70 10.43 6.49 15.18
N LEU A 71 9.96 5.45 14.45
CA LEU A 71 10.08 4.06 14.88
C LEU A 71 11.40 3.45 14.38
N ASN A 72 11.93 2.50 15.14
CA ASN A 72 13.13 1.75 14.77
C ASN A 72 12.79 0.26 14.65
N MET A 73 12.32 -0.15 13.48
CA MET A 73 11.99 -1.54 13.17
C MET A 73 12.87 -2.06 12.03
N VAL A 74 13.28 -3.32 12.11
CA VAL A 74 14.14 -3.96 11.11
C VAL A 74 13.30 -4.45 9.92
N HIS A 75 13.70 -4.09 8.70
CA HIS A 75 13.06 -4.57 7.48
C HIS A 75 13.52 -5.98 7.11
N VAL A 76 12.57 -6.85 6.76
CA VAL A 76 12.80 -8.21 6.26
C VAL A 76 12.06 -8.40 4.93
N PRO A 77 12.76 -8.38 3.78
CA PRO A 77 12.14 -8.55 2.46
C PRO A 77 11.86 -10.02 2.13
N TYR A 78 10.71 -10.27 1.49
CA TYR A 78 10.28 -11.57 0.97
C TYR A 78 9.96 -11.50 -0.53
N LYS A 79 9.83 -12.66 -1.20
CA LYS A 79 9.51 -12.76 -2.62
C LYS A 79 7.99 -12.72 -2.88
N GLY A 80 7.32 -11.65 -2.42
CA GLY A 80 5.90 -11.44 -2.66
C GLY A 80 5.00 -11.60 -1.43
N GLY A 81 3.70 -11.28 -1.61
CA GLY A 81 2.71 -11.20 -0.53
C GLY A 81 2.45 -12.52 0.22
N PRO A 82 2.28 -13.66 -0.47
CA PRO A 82 2.04 -14.95 0.20
C PRO A 82 3.17 -15.40 1.12
N GLU A 83 4.42 -15.18 0.73
CA GLU A 83 5.58 -15.54 1.56
C GLU A 83 5.69 -14.57 2.75
N ALA A 84 5.54 -13.29 2.51
CA ALA A 84 5.60 -12.26 3.53
C ALA A 84 4.52 -12.42 4.61
N ILE A 85 3.26 -12.73 4.26
CA ILE A 85 2.21 -12.98 5.25
C ILE A 85 2.45 -14.29 6.01
N THR A 86 3.02 -15.29 5.35
CA THR A 86 3.38 -16.56 6.00
C THR A 86 4.42 -16.34 7.09
N SER A 87 5.41 -15.47 6.89
CA SER A 87 6.40 -15.14 7.92
C SER A 87 5.76 -14.51 9.17
N VAL A 88 4.76 -13.64 8.97
CA VAL A 88 3.99 -13.06 10.08
C VAL A 88 3.20 -14.15 10.81
N LEU A 89 2.53 -15.03 10.08
CA LEU A 89 1.75 -16.14 10.67
C LEU A 89 2.62 -17.10 11.50
N ARG A 90 3.87 -17.32 11.09
CA ARG A 90 4.85 -18.15 11.80
C ARG A 90 5.55 -17.42 12.94
N GLY A 91 5.39 -16.10 13.03
CA GLY A 91 6.07 -15.29 14.03
C GLY A 91 7.55 -14.99 13.71
N GLU A 92 8.01 -15.25 12.49
CA GLU A 92 9.35 -14.89 12.01
C GLU A 92 9.50 -13.36 11.91
N THR A 93 8.41 -12.69 11.51
CA THR A 93 8.25 -11.24 11.58
C THR A 93 7.01 -10.88 12.40
N CYS A 94 7.01 -9.72 13.07
CA CYS A 94 5.89 -9.36 13.94
C CYS A 94 4.71 -8.75 13.18
N CYS A 95 4.96 -8.13 12.04
CA CYS A 95 3.94 -7.38 11.29
C CYS A 95 4.30 -7.16 9.82
N ILE A 96 3.30 -6.69 9.07
CA ILE A 96 3.43 -6.30 7.65
C ILE A 96 2.36 -5.26 7.32
N MET A 97 2.64 -4.33 6.40
CA MET A 97 1.62 -3.60 5.65
C MET A 97 1.38 -4.31 4.33
N ASN A 98 0.34 -5.14 4.25
CA ASN A 98 0.05 -5.93 3.05
C ASN A 98 -1.34 -5.63 2.50
N GLN A 99 -1.56 -5.99 1.26
CA GLN A 99 -2.83 -5.80 0.57
C GLN A 99 -3.98 -6.48 1.33
N VAL A 100 -5.09 -5.77 1.46
CA VAL A 100 -6.28 -6.27 2.19
C VAL A 100 -6.72 -7.64 1.69
N GLN A 101 -6.77 -7.86 0.37
CA GLN A 101 -7.13 -9.15 -0.22
C GLN A 101 -6.26 -10.32 0.26
N THR A 102 -4.97 -10.07 0.51
CA THR A 102 -4.03 -11.10 0.95
C THR A 102 -4.24 -11.47 2.42
N VAL A 103 -4.54 -10.48 3.27
CA VAL A 103 -4.66 -10.69 4.72
C VAL A 103 -6.06 -11.04 5.16
N LEU A 104 -7.08 -10.72 4.38
CA LEU A 104 -8.49 -10.87 4.74
C LEU A 104 -8.89 -12.30 5.19
N PRO A 105 -8.45 -13.38 4.52
CA PRO A 105 -8.73 -14.74 4.99
C PRO A 105 -8.15 -15.06 6.38
N HIS A 106 -6.95 -14.54 6.65
CA HIS A 106 -6.26 -14.73 7.94
C HIS A 106 -6.88 -13.89 9.05
N TYR A 107 -7.35 -12.70 8.73
CA TYR A 107 -8.11 -11.85 9.64
C TYR A 107 -9.44 -12.51 10.01
N LYS A 108 -10.22 -12.96 9.03
CA LYS A 108 -11.51 -13.65 9.25
C LYS A 108 -11.36 -14.94 10.07
N SER A 109 -10.23 -15.61 9.97
CA SER A 109 -9.92 -16.81 10.77
C SER A 109 -9.29 -16.50 12.14
N GLY A 110 -9.13 -15.22 12.51
CA GLY A 110 -8.58 -14.79 13.82
C GLY A 110 -7.07 -15.01 13.99
N LYS A 111 -6.34 -15.34 12.92
CA LYS A 111 -4.90 -15.62 12.98
C LYS A 111 -4.05 -14.35 13.05
N VAL A 112 -4.59 -13.23 12.58
CA VAL A 112 -3.92 -11.92 12.60
C VAL A 112 -4.88 -10.85 13.09
N ARG A 113 -4.31 -9.72 13.52
CA ARG A 113 -5.07 -8.51 13.89
C ARG A 113 -4.69 -7.39 12.95
N LEU A 114 -5.69 -6.60 12.55
CA LEU A 114 -5.53 -5.41 11.71
C LEU A 114 -5.58 -4.17 12.59
N LEU A 115 -4.63 -3.24 12.42
CA LEU A 115 -4.51 -2.06 13.29
C LEU A 115 -4.81 -0.74 12.61
N GLY A 116 -4.70 -0.68 11.27
CA GLY A 116 -4.99 0.54 10.53
C GLY A 116 -4.74 0.37 9.04
N VAL A 117 -5.64 0.90 8.20
CA VAL A 117 -5.46 0.92 6.75
C VAL A 117 -4.57 2.10 6.34
N THR A 118 -3.78 1.90 5.30
CA THR A 118 -2.81 2.90 4.82
C THR A 118 -3.42 3.97 3.92
N THR A 119 -4.68 3.79 3.52
CA THR A 119 -5.41 4.72 2.66
C THR A 119 -6.02 5.87 3.45
N ALA A 120 -6.23 7.02 2.79
CA ALA A 120 -6.89 8.18 3.38
C ALA A 120 -8.36 7.91 3.76
N LYS A 121 -9.01 6.93 3.10
CA LYS A 121 -10.41 6.55 3.34
C LYS A 121 -10.48 5.14 3.93
N PRO A 122 -11.50 4.83 4.76
CA PRO A 122 -11.78 3.47 5.19
C PRO A 122 -11.99 2.51 4.03
N VAL A 123 -11.75 1.22 4.26
CA VAL A 123 -11.94 0.14 3.29
C VAL A 123 -13.19 -0.65 3.67
N GLU A 124 -14.19 -0.71 2.78
CA GLU A 124 -15.52 -1.21 3.10
C GLU A 124 -15.54 -2.64 3.64
N VAL A 125 -14.71 -3.53 3.08
CA VAL A 125 -14.68 -4.96 3.50
C VAL A 125 -14.05 -5.19 4.88
N ILE A 126 -13.46 -4.14 5.47
CA ILE A 126 -12.87 -4.10 6.83
C ILE A 126 -13.15 -2.73 7.46
N LYS A 127 -14.36 -2.21 7.30
CA LYS A 127 -14.76 -0.85 7.73
C LYS A 127 -14.58 -0.58 9.22
N GLU A 128 -14.50 -1.62 10.04
CA GLU A 128 -14.20 -1.55 11.46
C GLU A 128 -12.73 -1.18 11.75
N VAL A 129 -11.83 -1.32 10.76
CA VAL A 129 -10.42 -0.97 10.89
C VAL A 129 -10.22 0.49 10.51
N PRO A 130 -9.76 1.36 11.44
CA PRO A 130 -9.59 2.78 11.16
C PRO A 130 -8.48 3.04 10.14
N THR A 131 -8.45 4.24 9.55
CA THR A 131 -7.29 4.68 8.78
C THR A 131 -6.15 5.03 9.72
N ILE A 132 -4.90 4.86 9.29
CA ILE A 132 -3.73 5.35 10.04
C ILE A 132 -3.84 6.85 10.27
N ALA A 133 -4.30 7.60 9.25
CA ALA A 133 -4.49 9.04 9.33
C ALA A 133 -5.48 9.49 10.42
N SER A 134 -6.50 8.68 10.71
CA SER A 134 -7.54 8.99 11.72
C SER A 134 -7.17 8.61 13.15
N SER A 135 -6.00 8.02 13.36
CA SER A 135 -5.57 7.52 14.69
C SER A 135 -5.32 8.61 15.73
N GLY A 136 -5.18 9.88 15.32
CA GLY A 136 -4.85 10.99 16.21
C GLY A 136 -3.40 11.02 16.70
N LEU A 137 -2.56 10.09 16.28
CA LEU A 137 -1.14 10.08 16.65
C LEU A 137 -0.37 11.19 15.92
N THR A 138 0.57 11.82 16.63
CA THR A 138 1.49 12.79 16.01
C THR A 138 2.28 12.10 14.90
N GLY A 139 2.28 12.68 13.69
CA GLY A 139 2.94 12.13 12.50
C GLY A 139 2.01 11.36 11.56
N THR A 140 0.80 10.95 12.00
CA THR A 140 -0.13 10.21 11.12
C THR A 140 -1.07 11.13 10.33
N LYS A 141 -1.16 12.41 10.65
CA LYS A 141 -2.02 13.35 9.92
C LYS A 141 -1.66 13.35 8.43
N GLY A 142 -2.66 13.13 7.58
CA GLY A 142 -2.49 13.06 6.13
C GLY A 142 -1.67 11.86 5.65
N PHE A 143 -1.54 10.81 6.47
CA PHE A 143 -0.93 9.55 6.01
C PHE A 143 -1.82 8.92 4.95
N ASP A 144 -1.25 8.73 3.77
CA ASP A 144 -1.86 8.02 2.65
C ASP A 144 -0.76 7.34 1.85
N SER A 145 -0.65 6.04 2.02
CA SER A 145 0.33 5.18 1.36
C SER A 145 -0.38 4.13 0.52
N SER A 146 -1.41 4.57 -0.21
CA SER A 146 -2.11 3.75 -1.20
C SER A 146 -1.18 3.42 -2.36
N ILE A 147 -1.36 2.23 -2.92
CA ILE A 147 -0.72 1.79 -4.16
C ILE A 147 -1.78 1.81 -5.24
N TRP A 148 -1.44 2.20 -6.44
CA TRP A 148 -2.34 2.10 -7.59
C TRP A 148 -1.76 1.21 -8.68
N PHE A 149 -2.62 0.61 -9.48
CA PHE A 149 -2.26 -0.04 -10.73
C PHE A 149 -2.84 0.74 -11.91
N GLY A 150 -2.10 0.76 -13.01
CA GLY A 150 -2.50 1.45 -14.21
C GLY A 150 -1.89 0.82 -15.47
N ILE A 151 -2.43 1.21 -16.60
CA ILE A 151 -1.96 0.80 -17.93
C ILE A 151 -1.13 1.93 -18.51
N PHE A 152 0.00 1.57 -19.08
CA PHE A 152 0.89 2.44 -19.81
C PHE A 152 1.13 1.88 -21.20
N ALA A 153 1.32 2.77 -22.16
CA ALA A 153 1.77 2.44 -23.51
C ALA A 153 3.24 2.84 -23.68
N PRO A 154 4.00 2.23 -24.61
CA PRO A 154 5.32 2.68 -24.95
C PRO A 154 5.33 4.13 -25.47
N LYS A 155 6.45 4.82 -25.28
CA LYS A 155 6.70 6.13 -25.88
C LYS A 155 6.46 6.10 -27.40
N GLY A 156 5.83 7.14 -27.93
CA GLY A 156 5.53 7.27 -29.35
C GLY A 156 4.27 6.51 -29.81
N THR A 157 3.52 5.90 -28.91
CA THR A 157 2.19 5.36 -29.24
C THR A 157 1.27 6.49 -29.71
N ASP A 158 0.55 6.26 -30.82
CA ASP A 158 -0.37 7.23 -31.39
C ASP A 158 -1.39 7.70 -30.34
N PRO A 159 -1.57 9.02 -30.14
CA PRO A 159 -2.53 9.55 -29.18
C PRO A 159 -3.96 9.04 -29.37
N ALA A 160 -4.38 8.75 -30.60
CA ALA A 160 -5.70 8.19 -30.89
C ALA A 160 -5.85 6.76 -30.33
N ILE A 161 -4.77 5.97 -30.36
CA ILE A 161 -4.73 4.63 -29.76
C ILE A 161 -4.79 4.75 -28.24
N VAL A 162 -4.01 5.65 -27.64
CA VAL A 162 -4.02 5.89 -26.18
C VAL A 162 -5.41 6.30 -25.71
N ALA A 163 -6.05 7.24 -26.42
CA ALA A 163 -7.40 7.70 -26.10
C ALA A 163 -8.44 6.56 -26.18
N LYS A 164 -8.39 5.74 -27.25
CA LYS A 164 -9.29 4.59 -27.43
C LYS A 164 -9.11 3.54 -26.35
N LEU A 165 -7.87 3.22 -25.99
CA LEU A 165 -7.58 2.28 -24.88
C LEU A 165 -8.08 2.82 -23.54
N GLY A 166 -7.81 4.10 -23.24
CA GLY A 166 -8.29 4.74 -22.01
C GLY A 166 -9.80 4.75 -21.89
N GLN A 167 -10.50 4.99 -23.00
CA GLN A 167 -11.98 4.90 -23.06
C GLN A 167 -12.46 3.47 -22.77
N ALA A 168 -11.91 2.46 -23.46
CA ALA A 168 -12.29 1.06 -23.27
C ALA A 168 -12.05 0.59 -21.82
N VAL A 169 -10.93 0.99 -21.21
CA VAL A 169 -10.64 0.71 -19.79
C VAL A 169 -11.71 1.33 -18.90
N ARG A 170 -12.07 2.58 -19.12
CA ARG A 170 -13.11 3.26 -18.33
C ARG A 170 -14.44 2.54 -18.43
N GLU A 171 -14.89 2.20 -19.65
CA GLU A 171 -16.14 1.47 -19.89
C GLU A 171 -16.17 0.14 -19.13
N VAL A 172 -15.06 -0.61 -19.12
CA VAL A 172 -14.95 -1.87 -18.35
C VAL A 172 -14.99 -1.63 -16.85
N LEU A 173 -14.29 -0.60 -16.33
CA LEU A 173 -14.27 -0.28 -14.91
C LEU A 173 -15.62 0.24 -14.37
N GLU A 174 -16.47 0.76 -15.24
CA GLU A 174 -17.82 1.21 -14.90
C GLU A 174 -18.85 0.08 -14.84
N LEU A 175 -18.52 -1.13 -15.36
CA LEU A 175 -19.40 -2.29 -15.26
C LEU A 175 -19.62 -2.69 -13.79
N PRO A 176 -20.89 -2.88 -13.37
CA PRO A 176 -21.21 -3.19 -11.96
C PRO A 176 -20.49 -4.43 -11.43
N GLU A 177 -20.39 -5.49 -12.24
CA GLU A 177 -19.72 -6.74 -11.87
C GLU A 177 -18.22 -6.58 -11.70
N VAL A 178 -17.57 -5.73 -12.51
CA VAL A 178 -16.12 -5.42 -12.39
C VAL A 178 -15.88 -4.63 -11.12
N ARG A 179 -16.69 -3.60 -10.88
CA ARG A 179 -16.64 -2.79 -9.67
C ARG A 179 -16.81 -3.65 -8.42
N ALA A 180 -17.89 -4.43 -8.35
CA ALA A 180 -18.18 -5.30 -7.22
C ALA A 180 -17.04 -6.31 -6.95
N ARG A 181 -16.40 -6.84 -7.99
CA ARG A 181 -15.26 -7.74 -7.85
C ARG A 181 -14.07 -7.08 -7.17
N PHE A 182 -13.68 -5.89 -7.60
CA PHE A 182 -12.54 -5.18 -6.99
C PHE A 182 -12.86 -4.70 -5.56
N GLU A 183 -14.05 -4.16 -5.33
CA GLU A 183 -14.49 -3.69 -4.02
C GLU A 183 -14.55 -4.83 -2.99
N SER A 184 -15.00 -6.03 -3.40
CA SER A 184 -15.01 -7.22 -2.53
C SER A 184 -13.61 -7.68 -2.08
N GLN A 185 -12.57 -7.24 -2.78
CA GLN A 185 -11.16 -7.49 -2.45
C GLN A 185 -10.52 -6.34 -1.66
N GLY A 186 -11.28 -5.30 -1.35
CA GLY A 186 -10.77 -4.12 -0.64
C GLY A 186 -10.05 -3.11 -1.53
N ASN A 187 -10.23 -3.19 -2.84
CA ASN A 187 -9.69 -2.24 -3.81
C ASN A 187 -10.76 -1.21 -4.21
N ALA A 188 -10.34 0.01 -4.52
CA ALA A 188 -11.22 1.04 -5.04
C ALA A 188 -10.98 1.24 -6.54
N ILE A 189 -12.05 1.36 -7.33
CA ILE A 189 -11.94 1.75 -8.74
C ILE A 189 -11.43 3.17 -8.84
N ARG A 190 -10.46 3.39 -9.74
CA ARG A 190 -9.88 4.69 -10.01
C ARG A 190 -10.12 5.06 -11.47
N ILE A 191 -10.86 6.16 -11.70
CA ILE A 191 -11.16 6.67 -13.03
C ILE A 191 -10.55 8.06 -13.14
N GLU A 192 -9.60 8.22 -14.07
CA GLU A 192 -8.95 9.48 -14.40
C GLU A 192 -8.79 9.58 -15.93
N THR A 193 -8.69 10.80 -16.44
CA THR A 193 -8.24 10.99 -17.83
C THR A 193 -6.74 10.72 -17.94
N PRO A 194 -6.19 10.49 -19.15
CA PRO A 194 -4.74 10.31 -19.32
C PRO A 194 -3.92 11.50 -18.76
N GLU A 195 -4.43 12.74 -18.90
CA GLU A 195 -3.78 13.93 -18.37
C GLU A 195 -3.79 13.98 -16.84
N GLN A 196 -4.90 13.57 -16.22
CA GLN A 196 -5.00 13.45 -14.76
C GLN A 196 -4.07 12.36 -14.25
N PHE A 197 -4.07 11.21 -14.92
CA PHE A 197 -3.20 10.09 -14.56
C PHE A 197 -1.72 10.44 -14.71
N LYS A 198 -1.34 11.19 -15.75
CA LYS A 198 0.02 11.73 -15.89
C LYS A 198 0.43 12.60 -14.70
N LYS A 199 -0.47 13.46 -14.20
CA LYS A 199 -0.22 14.26 -12.99
C LYS A 199 -0.07 13.39 -11.75
N THR A 200 -0.89 12.36 -11.62
CA THR A 200 -0.79 11.37 -10.53
C THR A 200 0.58 10.71 -10.52
N VAL A 201 1.04 10.18 -11.65
CA VAL A 201 2.35 9.55 -11.80
C VAL A 201 3.48 10.51 -11.40
N HIS A 202 3.42 11.75 -11.86
CA HIS A 202 4.40 12.78 -11.53
C HIS A 202 4.43 13.08 -10.01
N ASN A 203 3.28 13.33 -9.42
CA ASN A 203 3.17 13.65 -7.99
C ASN A 203 3.65 12.48 -7.11
N ASP A 204 3.29 11.26 -7.47
CA ASP A 204 3.71 10.07 -6.73
C ASP A 204 5.22 9.84 -6.86
N ARG A 205 5.80 10.08 -8.03
CA ARG A 205 7.27 10.02 -8.19
C ARG A 205 7.97 10.97 -7.23
N LEU A 206 7.48 12.20 -7.11
CA LEU A 206 8.04 13.20 -6.19
C LEU A 206 7.86 12.77 -4.72
N LYS A 207 6.66 12.32 -4.37
CA LYS A 207 6.35 11.81 -3.02
C LYS A 207 7.28 10.67 -2.62
N TRP A 208 7.38 9.64 -3.48
CA TRP A 208 8.19 8.47 -3.17
C TRP A 208 9.69 8.76 -3.17
N ALA A 209 10.17 9.66 -4.03
CA ALA A 209 11.56 10.13 -3.95
C ALA A 209 11.87 10.78 -2.60
N GLN A 210 10.93 11.57 -2.04
CA GLN A 210 11.09 12.15 -0.72
C GLN A 210 11.08 11.07 0.38
N VAL A 211 10.16 10.10 0.31
CA VAL A 211 10.11 8.98 1.27
C VAL A 211 11.41 8.17 1.26
N VAL A 212 11.95 7.85 0.08
CA VAL A 212 13.25 7.15 -0.05
C VAL A 212 14.36 7.91 0.65
N LYS A 213 14.41 9.23 0.46
CA LYS A 213 15.41 10.11 1.10
C LYS A 213 15.23 10.15 2.62
N ASP A 214 14.01 10.38 3.11
CA ASP A 214 13.72 10.54 4.54
C ASP A 214 13.92 9.24 5.32
N ALA A 215 13.52 8.11 4.72
CA ALA A 215 13.67 6.79 5.30
C ALA A 215 15.07 6.17 5.05
N LYS A 216 15.97 6.87 4.32
CA LYS A 216 17.32 6.40 3.95
C LYS A 216 17.31 5.01 3.31
N ILE A 217 16.35 4.76 2.41
CA ILE A 217 16.21 3.47 1.74
C ILE A 217 17.31 3.33 0.68
N SER A 218 18.08 2.23 0.74
CA SER A 218 18.92 1.75 -0.37
C SER A 218 18.16 0.64 -1.12
N ILE A 219 18.19 0.68 -2.45
CA ILE A 219 17.53 -0.29 -3.34
C ILE A 219 18.61 -1.15 -4.06
N ASP A 220 19.82 -1.21 -3.51
CA ASP A 220 20.93 -1.99 -4.04
C ASP A 220 20.73 -3.51 -3.84
#